data_3f7deab60b6c8ba44d7a859b887b3153
#
_entry.id   3f7deab60b6c8ba44d7a859b887b3153
#
_cell.length_a   1.000
_cell.length_b   1.000
_cell.length_c   1.000
_cell.angle_alpha   90.00
_cell.angle_beta   90.00
_cell.angle_gamma   90.00
#
_symmetry.space_group_name_H-M   'P 1'
#
loop_
_entity.id
_entity.type
_entity.pdbx_description
1 polymer ?
#
loop_
_entity_poly.entity_id
_entity_poly.type
_entity_poly.pdbx_seq_one_letter_code
_entity_poly.pdbx_strand_id
1 'polypeptide(L)'
;MKINLLLALLGSALSIYSQDGQKWMDIMLNNYEYPYEVHYFNLNVQQQDLKMAYMDVIPENSNGKNVVLLHGKNFNGAYWRTTIERLSKEGFRVIVPDQVGFGKSSKPQNFNYTFQQLSINTKELLDRIGVRKAIVLGHSMGGMLATRFALMYPETVEKLILENPIGLEDWKLVVPYKPIDWWYQIELNQTYDKIKSYQLDNYYDGHWKPEYEEWVALQAGWILNSDYPRIAWDAALTFDMIFTQPVLYEFGNIKCPTLLIIGTRDKTALGKQLVSNEIASKMGNYKDLGKITASKIPGAKLVELENVGHLPHIENFDGFIEALIPFINY
;
A
#
# COMPACT_ATOMS: atom_id res chain seq x y z
N MET A 1 -12.86 42.23 53.63
CA MET A 1 -12.05 41.04 53.39
C MET A 1 -12.70 40.26 52.23
N LYS A 2 -12.21 40.44 51.00
CA LYS A 2 -12.75 39.75 49.79
C LYS A 2 -11.81 38.59 49.47
N ILE A 3 -12.34 37.40 49.59
CA ILE A 3 -11.61 36.17 49.22
C ILE A 3 -11.83 35.95 47.71
N ASN A 4 -10.78 36.11 46.93
CA ASN A 4 -10.76 35.74 45.50
C ASN A 4 -10.54 34.24 45.38
N LEU A 5 -11.55 33.53 44.89
CA LEU A 5 -11.45 32.13 44.53
C LEU A 5 -10.85 32.03 43.11
N LEU A 6 -9.60 31.62 43.02
CA LEU A 6 -8.93 31.32 41.75
C LEU A 6 -9.36 29.87 41.32
N LEU A 7 -10.25 29.78 40.34
CA LEU A 7 -10.51 28.47 39.67
C LEU A 7 -9.34 28.14 38.75
N ALA A 8 -8.54 27.17 39.15
CA ALA A 8 -7.56 26.54 38.28
C ALA A 8 -8.27 25.59 37.30
N LEU A 9 -8.36 26.01 36.06
CA LEU A 9 -8.73 25.12 34.95
C LEU A 9 -7.55 24.14 34.71
N LEU A 10 -7.61 22.97 35.32
CA LEU A 10 -6.79 21.81 34.91
C LEU A 10 -7.38 21.26 33.61
N GLY A 11 -6.84 21.72 32.47
CA GLY A 11 -7.02 21.09 31.21
C GLY A 11 -6.39 19.70 31.27
N SER A 12 -7.21 18.65 31.30
CA SER A 12 -6.75 17.27 31.12
C SER A 12 -6.17 17.15 29.73
N ALA A 13 -4.84 17.14 29.60
CA ALA A 13 -4.17 16.62 28.41
C ALA A 13 -4.59 15.16 28.29
N LEU A 14 -5.44 14.86 27.32
CA LEU A 14 -5.76 13.49 26.91
C LEU A 14 -4.44 12.80 26.62
N SER A 15 -4.14 11.75 27.38
CA SER A 15 -2.94 10.94 27.20
C SER A 15 -2.97 10.35 25.79
N ILE A 16 -2.05 10.81 24.92
CA ILE A 16 -1.93 10.39 23.53
C ILE A 16 -1.34 8.95 23.44
N TYR A 17 -0.94 8.37 24.58
CA TYR A 17 -0.33 7.06 24.67
C TYR A 17 -1.22 6.09 25.47
N SER A 18 -1.29 4.82 25.01
CA SER A 18 -1.82 3.73 25.81
C SER A 18 -0.92 3.44 27.01
N GLN A 19 -1.39 2.60 27.96
CA GLN A 19 -0.58 2.13 29.09
C GLN A 19 0.73 1.42 28.65
N ASP A 20 0.78 0.89 27.41
CA ASP A 20 1.92 0.20 26.82
C ASP A 20 2.80 1.10 25.93
N GLY A 21 2.62 2.44 25.98
CA GLY A 21 3.43 3.39 25.21
C GLY A 21 3.04 3.48 23.72
N GLN A 22 1.97 2.84 23.27
CA GLN A 22 1.49 2.93 21.90
C GLN A 22 0.81 4.30 21.67
N LYS A 23 1.15 4.94 20.55
CA LYS A 23 0.56 6.23 20.17
C LYS A 23 -0.79 6.01 19.50
N TRP A 24 -1.86 6.62 20.03
CA TRP A 24 -3.17 6.67 19.39
C TRP A 24 -3.08 7.36 18.02
N MET A 25 -3.75 6.81 17.01
CA MET A 25 -3.84 7.40 15.68
C MET A 25 -5.26 7.83 15.36
N ASP A 26 -5.38 9.06 14.87
CA ASP A 26 -6.62 9.56 14.26
C ASP A 26 -6.99 8.72 13.04
N ILE A 27 -8.29 8.52 12.79
CA ILE A 27 -8.78 7.68 11.69
C ILE A 27 -8.29 8.18 10.32
N MET A 28 -8.11 9.49 10.17
CA MET A 28 -7.60 10.15 8.96
C MET A 28 -6.11 10.47 9.06
N LEU A 29 -5.41 9.93 10.09
CA LEU A 29 -4.00 10.20 10.39
C LEU A 29 -3.66 11.70 10.50
N ASN A 30 -4.58 12.54 11.02
CA ASN A 30 -4.32 13.97 11.19
C ASN A 30 -3.17 14.24 12.18
N ASN A 31 -2.95 13.33 13.12
CA ASN A 31 -1.86 13.39 14.11
C ASN A 31 -0.59 12.60 13.70
N TYR A 32 -0.49 12.17 12.43
CA TYR A 32 0.71 11.58 11.87
C TYR A 32 1.22 12.46 10.72
N GLU A 33 2.49 12.84 10.79
CA GLU A 33 3.12 13.72 9.81
C GLU A 33 3.59 12.91 8.59
N TYR A 34 3.15 13.33 7.40
CA TYR A 34 3.65 12.78 6.14
C TYR A 34 4.97 13.47 5.74
N PRO A 35 5.83 12.79 4.97
CA PRO A 35 7.15 13.33 4.61
C PRO A 35 7.07 14.57 3.69
N TYR A 36 5.95 14.78 3.03
CA TYR A 36 5.71 15.90 2.12
C TYR A 36 4.28 16.44 2.30
N GLU A 37 4.02 17.63 1.74
CA GLU A 37 2.71 18.26 1.78
C GLU A 37 1.63 17.33 1.23
N VAL A 38 0.51 17.23 1.94
CA VAL A 38 -0.64 16.41 1.57
C VAL A 38 -1.73 17.30 0.99
N HIS A 39 -2.10 17.01 -0.24
CA HIS A 39 -3.22 17.61 -0.94
C HIS A 39 -4.43 16.67 -0.91
N TYR A 40 -5.61 17.22 -1.21
CA TYR A 40 -6.85 16.46 -1.26
C TYR A 40 -7.56 16.65 -2.59
N PHE A 41 -7.89 15.54 -3.23
CA PHE A 41 -8.73 15.47 -4.41
C PHE A 41 -10.14 15.04 -4.02
N ASN A 42 -11.15 15.87 -4.32
CA ASN A 42 -12.55 15.55 -4.04
C ASN A 42 -13.08 14.62 -5.14
N LEU A 43 -13.66 13.50 -4.72
CA LEU A 43 -14.28 12.48 -5.55
C LEU A 43 -15.78 12.46 -5.28
N ASN A 44 -16.60 12.50 -6.33
CA ASN A 44 -18.01 12.11 -6.22
C ASN A 44 -18.14 10.72 -6.85
N VAL A 45 -18.19 9.69 -6.04
CA VAL A 45 -18.15 8.29 -6.49
C VAL A 45 -19.12 7.43 -5.68
N GLN A 46 -19.85 6.56 -6.35
CA GLN A 46 -20.85 5.69 -5.72
C GLN A 46 -21.86 6.48 -4.85
N GLN A 47 -22.28 7.66 -5.35
CA GLN A 47 -23.21 8.59 -4.68
C GLN A 47 -22.69 9.13 -3.34
N GLN A 48 -21.38 9.22 -3.15
CA GLN A 48 -20.72 9.71 -1.95
C GLN A 48 -19.67 10.77 -2.31
N ASP A 49 -19.60 11.81 -1.48
CA ASP A 49 -18.53 12.81 -1.55
C ASP A 49 -17.36 12.34 -0.69
N LEU A 50 -16.29 11.94 -1.34
CA LEU A 50 -15.08 11.40 -0.71
C LEU A 50 -13.88 12.29 -1.01
N LYS A 51 -12.82 12.14 -0.21
CA LYS A 51 -11.54 12.81 -0.42
C LYS A 51 -10.45 11.76 -0.58
N MET A 52 -9.65 11.93 -1.62
CA MET A 52 -8.43 11.16 -1.84
C MET A 52 -7.23 12.05 -1.50
N ALA A 53 -6.47 11.65 -0.49
CA ALA A 53 -5.24 12.33 -0.11
C ALA A 53 -4.10 11.93 -1.06
N TYR A 54 -3.20 12.85 -1.34
CA TYR A 54 -2.00 12.56 -2.14
C TYR A 54 -0.87 13.53 -1.82
N MET A 55 0.36 13.07 -1.99
CA MET A 55 1.53 13.93 -2.08
C MET A 55 1.87 14.15 -3.54
N ASP A 56 2.28 15.37 -3.92
CA ASP A 56 2.70 15.75 -5.28
C ASP A 56 4.03 16.49 -5.19
N VAL A 57 5.12 15.76 -5.35
CA VAL A 57 6.47 16.29 -5.15
C VAL A 57 7.07 16.67 -6.50
N ILE A 58 7.13 17.99 -6.72
CA ILE A 58 7.70 18.59 -7.94
C ILE A 58 9.20 18.81 -7.67
N PRO A 59 10.10 18.23 -8.48
CA PRO A 59 11.54 18.40 -8.30
C PRO A 59 12.00 19.79 -8.72
N GLU A 60 13.08 20.28 -8.11
CA GLU A 60 13.69 21.56 -8.50
C GLU A 60 14.19 21.55 -9.96
N ASN A 61 14.79 20.44 -10.38
CA ASN A 61 15.29 20.23 -11.74
C ASN A 61 14.51 19.09 -12.40
N SER A 62 13.43 19.41 -13.09
CA SER A 62 12.56 18.42 -13.70
C SER A 62 13.16 17.78 -14.95
N ASN A 63 13.10 16.46 -15.03
CA ASN A 63 13.42 15.67 -16.22
C ASN A 63 12.18 15.50 -17.17
N GLY A 64 11.05 16.11 -16.83
CA GLY A 64 9.79 16.05 -17.60
C GLY A 64 8.99 14.77 -17.43
N LYS A 65 9.43 13.81 -16.60
CA LYS A 65 8.75 12.55 -16.37
C LYS A 65 8.03 12.53 -15.01
N ASN A 66 6.91 11.80 -14.95
CA ASN A 66 6.09 11.63 -13.76
C ASN A 66 6.18 10.17 -13.27
N VAL A 67 6.23 9.97 -11.96
CA VAL A 67 6.15 8.65 -11.32
C VAL A 67 4.97 8.63 -10.35
N VAL A 68 4.13 7.61 -10.46
CA VAL A 68 3.03 7.34 -9.53
C VAL A 68 3.41 6.15 -8.66
N LEU A 69 3.34 6.30 -7.34
CA LEU A 69 3.65 5.24 -6.36
C LEU A 69 2.36 4.76 -5.69
N LEU A 70 2.00 3.50 -5.89
CA LEU A 70 0.79 2.86 -5.36
C LEU A 70 1.14 1.92 -4.21
N HIS A 71 0.60 2.22 -3.02
CA HIS A 71 0.93 1.54 -1.78
C HIS A 71 0.25 0.16 -1.62
N GLY A 72 0.83 -0.67 -0.74
CA GLY A 72 0.27 -1.94 -0.30
C GLY A 72 -0.89 -1.80 0.69
N LYS A 73 -1.65 -2.91 0.92
CA LYS A 73 -2.87 -2.92 1.76
C LYS A 73 -2.65 -2.40 3.19
N ASN A 74 -1.55 -2.74 3.82
CA ASN A 74 -1.29 -2.39 5.23
C ASN A 74 -0.50 -1.08 5.38
N PHE A 75 -0.40 -0.28 4.34
CA PHE A 75 0.43 0.91 4.26
C PHE A 75 -0.33 2.11 3.71
N ASN A 76 0.38 3.22 3.61
CA ASN A 76 -0.09 4.48 3.03
C ASN A 76 1.09 5.17 2.32
N GLY A 77 0.85 6.31 1.71
CA GLY A 77 1.87 7.02 0.93
C GLY A 77 3.15 7.37 1.69
N ALA A 78 3.09 7.49 3.01
CA ALA A 78 4.25 7.92 3.81
C ALA A 78 5.42 6.92 3.79
N TYR A 79 5.15 5.62 3.61
CA TYR A 79 6.22 4.62 3.60
C TYR A 79 7.12 4.71 2.36
N TRP A 80 6.72 5.49 1.35
CA TRP A 80 7.54 5.79 0.18
C TRP A 80 8.57 6.92 0.40
N ARG A 81 8.71 7.45 1.63
CA ARG A 81 9.55 8.60 1.99
C ARG A 81 10.89 8.62 1.26
N THR A 82 11.69 7.58 1.43
CA THR A 82 13.05 7.49 0.85
C THR A 82 13.01 7.36 -0.68
N THR A 83 12.01 6.64 -1.21
CA THR A 83 11.80 6.50 -2.66
C THR A 83 11.41 7.83 -3.29
N ILE A 84 10.51 8.60 -2.67
CA ILE A 84 10.12 9.94 -3.13
C ILE A 84 11.35 10.85 -3.18
N GLU A 85 12.12 10.90 -2.09
CA GLU A 85 13.32 11.71 -2.00
C GLU A 85 14.32 11.38 -3.12
N ARG A 86 14.58 10.09 -3.35
CA ARG A 86 15.50 9.65 -4.38
C ARG A 86 15.01 9.99 -5.78
N LEU A 87 13.75 9.69 -6.10
CA LEU A 87 13.18 9.98 -7.41
C LEU A 87 13.12 11.49 -7.70
N SER A 88 12.78 12.30 -6.70
CA SER A 88 12.77 13.76 -6.83
C SER A 88 14.18 14.32 -7.11
N LYS A 89 15.23 13.77 -6.47
CA LYS A 89 16.64 14.12 -6.77
C LYS A 89 17.07 13.75 -8.20
N GLU A 90 16.46 12.70 -8.78
CA GLU A 90 16.66 12.30 -10.18
C GLU A 90 15.82 13.13 -11.17
N GLY A 91 15.07 14.12 -10.68
CA GLY A 91 14.28 15.04 -11.49
C GLY A 91 12.86 14.55 -11.84
N PHE A 92 12.38 13.46 -11.27
CA PHE A 92 11.00 12.98 -11.47
C PHE A 92 10.02 13.77 -10.60
N ARG A 93 8.86 14.16 -11.17
CA ARG A 93 7.69 14.53 -10.37
C ARG A 93 7.08 13.26 -9.80
N VAL A 94 6.89 13.21 -8.47
CA VAL A 94 6.43 12.00 -7.78
C VAL A 94 5.05 12.23 -7.18
N ILE A 95 4.06 11.45 -7.64
CA ILE A 95 2.68 11.49 -7.18
C ILE A 95 2.39 10.24 -6.35
N VAL A 96 1.91 10.44 -5.12
CA VAL A 96 1.71 9.34 -4.16
C VAL A 96 0.33 9.45 -3.55
N PRO A 97 -0.68 8.82 -4.17
CA PRO A 97 -2.02 8.80 -3.60
C PRO A 97 -2.15 7.78 -2.47
N ASP A 98 -2.86 8.17 -1.40
CA ASP A 98 -3.52 7.21 -0.52
C ASP A 98 -4.82 6.77 -1.20
N GLN A 99 -5.01 5.49 -1.45
CA GLN A 99 -6.27 5.01 -2.01
C GLN A 99 -7.43 5.25 -1.03
N VAL A 100 -8.67 5.38 -1.54
CA VAL A 100 -9.86 5.44 -0.69
C VAL A 100 -9.88 4.23 0.24
N GLY A 101 -10.15 4.45 1.53
CA GLY A 101 -10.04 3.44 2.59
C GLY A 101 -8.70 3.44 3.32
N PHE A 102 -7.67 4.13 2.82
CA PHE A 102 -6.30 4.08 3.35
C PHE A 102 -5.77 5.46 3.75
N GLY A 103 -4.72 5.44 4.58
CA GLY A 103 -3.94 6.63 4.93
C GLY A 103 -4.78 7.82 5.37
N LYS A 104 -4.58 8.97 4.73
CA LYS A 104 -5.33 10.22 4.97
C LYS A 104 -6.57 10.37 4.07
N SER A 105 -6.89 9.37 3.25
CA SER A 105 -8.10 9.35 2.42
C SER A 105 -9.35 8.95 3.21
N SER A 106 -10.53 9.29 2.68
CA SER A 106 -11.83 8.93 3.28
C SER A 106 -11.96 7.43 3.53
N LYS A 107 -12.66 7.07 4.62
CA LYS A 107 -12.98 5.70 5.06
C LYS A 107 -14.48 5.46 4.92
N PRO A 108 -15.00 5.19 3.72
CA PRO A 108 -16.43 5.04 3.49
C PRO A 108 -16.95 3.69 3.97
N GLN A 109 -18.10 3.67 4.64
CA GLN A 109 -18.72 2.42 5.12
C GLN A 109 -19.44 1.63 3.99
N ASN A 110 -19.92 2.34 2.96
CA ASN A 110 -20.70 1.76 1.86
C ASN A 110 -19.96 1.97 0.54
N PHE A 111 -18.81 1.34 0.39
CA PHE A 111 -18.01 1.46 -0.81
C PHE A 111 -17.75 0.08 -1.42
N ASN A 112 -18.06 -0.07 -2.70
CA ASN A 112 -17.74 -1.28 -3.45
C ASN A 112 -16.31 -1.17 -3.96
N TYR A 113 -15.37 -1.79 -3.26
CA TYR A 113 -13.96 -1.81 -3.65
C TYR A 113 -13.76 -2.72 -4.87
N THR A 114 -13.24 -2.12 -5.93
CA THR A 114 -12.74 -2.86 -7.09
C THR A 114 -11.43 -2.23 -7.56
N PHE A 115 -10.52 -3.03 -8.11
CA PHE A 115 -9.31 -2.47 -8.73
C PHE A 115 -9.64 -1.52 -9.88
N GLN A 116 -10.76 -1.75 -10.57
CA GLN A 116 -11.27 -0.84 -11.60
C GLN A 116 -11.64 0.52 -11.01
N GLN A 117 -12.41 0.55 -9.91
CA GLN A 117 -12.79 1.82 -9.29
C GLN A 117 -11.58 2.57 -8.73
N LEU A 118 -10.63 1.88 -8.07
CA LEU A 118 -9.40 2.50 -7.58
C LEU A 118 -8.55 3.03 -8.73
N SER A 119 -8.53 2.34 -9.87
CA SER A 119 -7.87 2.81 -11.10
C SER A 119 -8.53 4.06 -11.68
N ILE A 120 -9.87 4.12 -11.70
CA ILE A 120 -10.63 5.31 -12.13
C ILE A 120 -10.30 6.49 -11.23
N ASN A 121 -10.37 6.32 -9.90
CA ASN A 121 -10.05 7.37 -8.93
C ASN A 121 -8.62 7.91 -9.13
N THR A 122 -7.66 7.02 -9.35
CA THR A 122 -6.26 7.38 -9.62
C THR A 122 -6.15 8.16 -10.95
N LYS A 123 -6.85 7.70 -12.00
CA LYS A 123 -6.83 8.39 -13.31
C LYS A 123 -7.43 9.80 -13.23
N GLU A 124 -8.56 9.95 -12.55
CA GLU A 124 -9.20 11.26 -12.36
C GLU A 124 -8.31 12.22 -11.57
N LEU A 125 -7.60 11.74 -10.54
CA LEU A 125 -6.58 12.52 -9.85
C LEU A 125 -5.48 12.98 -10.83
N LEU A 126 -4.90 12.06 -11.61
CA LEU A 126 -3.83 12.39 -12.56
C LEU A 126 -4.30 13.41 -13.60
N ASP A 127 -5.52 13.28 -14.14
CA ASP A 127 -6.10 14.24 -15.07
C ASP A 127 -6.28 15.62 -14.44
N ARG A 128 -6.75 15.65 -13.18
CA ARG A 128 -6.95 16.89 -12.42
C ARG A 128 -5.67 17.69 -12.23
N ILE A 129 -4.54 16.99 -11.98
CA ILE A 129 -3.22 17.61 -11.78
C ILE A 129 -2.37 17.71 -13.06
N GLY A 130 -2.99 17.44 -14.23
CA GLY A 130 -2.38 17.60 -15.54
C GLY A 130 -1.36 16.54 -15.94
N VAL A 131 -1.38 15.36 -15.31
CA VAL A 131 -0.48 14.24 -15.60
C VAL A 131 -1.11 13.33 -16.65
N ARG A 132 -0.66 13.45 -17.91
CA ARG A 132 -1.17 12.65 -19.04
C ARG A 132 -0.48 11.29 -19.17
N LYS A 133 0.81 11.24 -18.82
CA LYS A 133 1.64 10.05 -18.89
C LYS A 133 2.46 9.91 -17.62
N ALA A 134 2.61 8.69 -17.16
CA ALA A 134 3.38 8.39 -15.95
C ALA A 134 4.01 6.99 -16.00
N ILE A 135 5.12 6.87 -15.31
CA ILE A 135 5.68 5.60 -14.85
C ILE A 135 4.88 5.20 -13.61
N VAL A 136 4.35 3.97 -13.57
CA VAL A 136 3.53 3.51 -12.45
C VAL A 136 4.25 2.39 -11.71
N LEU A 137 4.53 2.61 -10.43
CA LEU A 137 5.12 1.62 -9.53
C LEU A 137 4.08 1.22 -8.49
N GLY A 138 3.85 -0.07 -8.36
CA GLY A 138 2.96 -0.61 -7.33
C GLY A 138 3.64 -1.69 -6.50
N HIS A 139 3.52 -1.55 -5.17
CA HIS A 139 3.99 -2.52 -4.20
C HIS A 139 2.82 -3.35 -3.66
N SER A 140 2.98 -4.66 -3.55
CA SER A 140 1.99 -5.55 -2.91
C SER A 140 0.60 -5.45 -3.58
N MET A 141 -0.48 -5.10 -2.86
CA MET A 141 -1.79 -4.78 -3.41
C MET A 141 -1.71 -3.66 -4.46
N GLY A 142 -0.84 -2.67 -4.23
CA GLY A 142 -0.57 -1.61 -5.22
C GLY A 142 -0.03 -2.15 -6.53
N GLY A 143 0.62 -3.31 -6.55
CA GLY A 143 1.04 -4.01 -7.75
C GLY A 143 -0.14 -4.59 -8.54
N MET A 144 -1.17 -5.15 -7.87
CA MET A 144 -2.42 -5.53 -8.53
C MET A 144 -3.15 -4.32 -9.11
N LEU A 145 -3.20 -3.22 -8.33
CA LEU A 145 -3.78 -1.95 -8.79
C LEU A 145 -3.02 -1.37 -9.98
N ALA A 146 -1.68 -1.34 -9.92
CA ALA A 146 -0.83 -0.86 -11.02
C ALA A 146 -1.04 -1.68 -12.31
N THR A 147 -1.18 -3.00 -12.17
CA THR A 147 -1.50 -3.90 -13.27
C THR A 147 -2.87 -3.57 -13.87
N ARG A 148 -3.91 -3.44 -13.03
CA ARG A 148 -5.26 -3.05 -13.48
C ARG A 148 -5.25 -1.67 -14.14
N PHE A 149 -4.52 -0.72 -13.59
CA PHE A 149 -4.37 0.63 -14.14
C PHE A 149 -3.71 0.60 -15.53
N ALA A 150 -2.64 -0.17 -15.70
CA ALA A 150 -1.96 -0.32 -17.00
C ALA A 150 -2.84 -0.99 -18.06
N LEU A 151 -3.69 -1.96 -17.66
CA LEU A 151 -4.64 -2.61 -18.55
C LEU A 151 -5.78 -1.68 -18.98
N MET A 152 -6.26 -0.81 -18.08
CA MET A 152 -7.35 0.12 -18.38
C MET A 152 -6.89 1.37 -19.13
N TYR A 153 -5.68 1.84 -18.84
CA TYR A 153 -5.15 3.11 -19.36
C TYR A 153 -3.77 2.94 -20.01
N PRO A 154 -3.62 2.09 -21.04
CA PRO A 154 -2.33 1.80 -21.66
C PRO A 154 -1.64 3.04 -22.24
N GLU A 155 -2.40 4.05 -22.68
CA GLU A 155 -1.86 5.30 -23.21
C GLU A 155 -1.32 6.24 -22.12
N THR A 156 -1.72 6.02 -20.86
CA THR A 156 -1.25 6.79 -19.69
C THR A 156 0.01 6.19 -19.08
N VAL A 157 0.17 4.87 -19.15
CA VAL A 157 1.29 4.16 -18.50
C VAL A 157 2.48 4.03 -19.44
N GLU A 158 3.55 4.78 -19.18
CA GLU A 158 4.79 4.70 -19.96
C GLU A 158 5.61 3.46 -19.61
N LYS A 159 5.67 3.13 -18.33
CA LYS A 159 6.35 1.94 -17.77
C LYS A 159 5.61 1.46 -16.54
N LEU A 160 5.61 0.15 -16.34
CA LEU A 160 5.03 -0.50 -15.17
C LEU A 160 6.14 -1.12 -14.31
N ILE A 161 6.13 -0.83 -13.02
CA ILE A 161 7.04 -1.47 -12.07
C ILE A 161 6.21 -2.19 -11.01
N LEU A 162 6.48 -3.46 -10.83
CA LEU A 162 5.82 -4.34 -9.89
C LEU A 162 6.83 -4.77 -8.82
N GLU A 163 6.74 -4.15 -7.64
CA GLU A 163 7.58 -4.47 -6.50
C GLU A 163 6.84 -5.42 -5.57
N ASN A 164 7.35 -6.64 -5.43
CA ASN A 164 6.73 -7.71 -4.64
C ASN A 164 5.19 -7.67 -4.71
N PRO A 165 4.59 -7.64 -5.93
CA PRO A 165 3.15 -7.56 -6.08
C PRO A 165 2.51 -8.83 -5.51
N ILE A 166 1.36 -8.70 -4.84
CA ILE A 166 0.54 -9.85 -4.49
C ILE A 166 -0.33 -10.27 -5.68
N GLY A 167 -1.02 -11.43 -5.58
CA GLY A 167 -1.89 -11.92 -6.65
C GLY A 167 -1.15 -12.48 -7.86
N LEU A 168 0.10 -12.93 -7.70
CA LEU A 168 0.87 -13.65 -8.71
C LEU A 168 0.42 -15.12 -8.87
N GLU A 169 -0.32 -15.62 -7.88
CA GLU A 169 -0.98 -16.93 -7.87
C GLU A 169 -2.49 -16.76 -7.58
N ASP A 170 -3.32 -17.66 -8.07
CA ASP A 170 -4.76 -17.61 -7.80
C ASP A 170 -5.10 -18.41 -6.54
N TRP A 171 -5.25 -17.70 -5.45
CA TRP A 171 -5.60 -18.29 -4.15
C TRP A 171 -6.95 -18.99 -4.14
N LYS A 172 -7.88 -18.62 -5.02
CA LYS A 172 -9.20 -19.28 -5.13
C LYS A 172 -9.11 -20.77 -5.46
N LEU A 173 -7.98 -21.21 -6.03
CA LEU A 173 -7.76 -22.61 -6.36
C LEU A 173 -7.52 -23.49 -5.13
N VAL A 174 -7.06 -22.92 -4.02
CA VAL A 174 -6.64 -23.68 -2.83
C VAL A 174 -7.22 -23.14 -1.53
N VAL A 175 -7.51 -21.85 -1.44
CA VAL A 175 -8.03 -21.19 -0.23
C VAL A 175 -9.56 -21.17 -0.27
N PRO A 176 -10.26 -21.68 0.77
CA PRO A 176 -11.72 -21.60 0.82
C PRO A 176 -12.16 -20.14 0.98
N TYR A 177 -13.14 -19.73 0.20
CA TYR A 177 -13.75 -18.41 0.33
C TYR A 177 -14.28 -18.16 1.75
N LYS A 178 -14.02 -16.98 2.27
CA LYS A 178 -14.59 -16.47 3.52
C LYS A 178 -15.37 -15.19 3.25
N PRO A 179 -16.60 -15.06 3.79
CA PRO A 179 -17.39 -13.85 3.59
C PRO A 179 -16.73 -12.64 4.25
N ILE A 180 -17.12 -11.44 3.81
CA ILE A 180 -16.58 -10.16 4.30
C ILE A 180 -16.69 -10.06 5.83
N ASP A 181 -17.83 -10.49 6.41
CA ASP A 181 -18.03 -10.48 7.87
C ASP A 181 -16.97 -11.32 8.63
N TRP A 182 -16.51 -12.41 8.04
CA TRP A 182 -15.45 -13.21 8.63
C TRP A 182 -14.12 -12.44 8.66
N TRP A 183 -13.75 -11.78 7.56
CA TRP A 183 -12.57 -10.93 7.50
C TRP A 183 -12.69 -9.74 8.45
N TYR A 184 -13.88 -9.14 8.55
CA TYR A 184 -14.15 -8.06 9.48
C TYR A 184 -13.92 -8.46 10.94
N GLN A 185 -14.37 -9.67 11.34
CA GLN A 185 -14.08 -10.17 12.68
C GLN A 185 -12.58 -10.40 12.93
N ILE A 186 -11.82 -10.84 11.93
CA ILE A 186 -10.37 -10.96 12.02
C ILE A 186 -9.72 -9.58 12.24
N GLU A 187 -10.14 -8.58 11.47
CA GLU A 187 -9.62 -7.21 11.59
C GLU A 187 -9.99 -6.57 12.93
N LEU A 188 -11.22 -6.73 13.41
CA LEU A 188 -11.64 -6.23 14.73
C LEU A 188 -10.84 -6.81 15.90
N ASN A 189 -10.31 -8.03 15.73
CA ASN A 189 -9.53 -8.72 16.74
C ASN A 189 -8.00 -8.55 16.56
N GLN A 190 -7.57 -7.57 15.77
CA GLN A 190 -6.15 -7.22 15.66
C GLN A 190 -5.61 -6.65 16.98
N THR A 191 -4.33 -6.90 17.21
CA THR A 191 -3.56 -6.33 18.31
C THR A 191 -2.19 -5.93 17.79
N TYR A 192 -1.45 -5.10 18.53
CA TYR A 192 -0.07 -4.78 18.22
C TYR A 192 0.77 -6.04 17.96
N ASP A 193 0.70 -7.03 18.85
CA ASP A 193 1.49 -8.26 18.74
C ASP A 193 1.14 -9.07 17.49
N LYS A 194 -0.15 -9.16 17.14
CA LYS A 194 -0.59 -9.85 15.92
C LYS A 194 -0.08 -9.15 14.65
N ILE A 195 -0.16 -7.82 14.60
CA ILE A 195 0.35 -7.03 13.48
C ILE A 195 1.86 -7.22 13.37
N LYS A 196 2.58 -7.11 14.50
CA LYS A 196 4.04 -7.26 14.53
C LYS A 196 4.47 -8.67 14.12
N SER A 197 3.85 -9.71 14.68
CA SER A 197 4.14 -11.10 14.31
C SER A 197 3.85 -11.34 12.82
N TYR A 198 2.74 -10.84 12.30
CA TYR A 198 2.43 -10.98 10.89
C TYR A 198 3.51 -10.35 9.99
N GLN A 199 3.95 -9.12 10.29
CA GLN A 199 5.02 -8.47 9.53
C GLN A 199 6.35 -9.19 9.69
N LEU A 200 6.71 -9.58 10.92
CA LEU A 200 7.93 -10.32 11.19
C LEU A 200 8.02 -11.61 10.38
N ASP A 201 6.94 -12.41 10.37
CA ASP A 201 6.92 -13.73 9.76
C ASP A 201 6.77 -13.67 8.23
N ASN A 202 5.91 -12.77 7.73
CA ASN A 202 5.56 -12.75 6.31
C ASN A 202 6.36 -11.72 5.50
N TYR A 203 6.67 -10.56 6.09
CA TYR A 203 7.38 -9.51 5.37
C TYR A 203 8.88 -9.61 5.53
N TYR A 204 9.35 -9.95 6.74
CA TYR A 204 10.77 -9.91 7.09
C TYR A 204 11.39 -11.28 7.38
N ASP A 205 10.61 -12.38 7.32
CA ASP A 205 11.05 -13.76 7.55
C ASP A 205 11.91 -13.92 8.83
N GLY A 206 11.43 -13.32 9.94
CA GLY A 206 12.12 -13.32 11.22
C GLY A 206 13.24 -12.28 11.40
N HIS A 207 13.56 -11.48 10.37
CA HIS A 207 14.64 -10.49 10.39
C HIS A 207 14.13 -9.10 10.76
N TRP A 208 13.94 -8.83 12.05
CA TRP A 208 13.42 -7.55 12.54
C TRP A 208 14.50 -6.50 12.68
N LYS A 209 14.19 -5.25 12.27
CA LYS A 209 14.99 -4.06 12.54
C LYS A 209 14.14 -2.98 13.21
N PRO A 210 14.74 -2.08 14.04
CA PRO A 210 13.99 -1.04 14.74
C PRO A 210 13.20 -0.09 13.81
N GLU A 211 13.71 0.20 12.62
CA GLU A 211 13.07 1.07 11.65
C GLU A 211 11.73 0.53 11.10
N TYR A 212 11.45 -0.76 11.25
CA TYR A 212 10.18 -1.36 10.82
C TYR A 212 9.05 -1.10 11.82
N GLU A 213 9.41 -0.70 13.05
CA GLU A 213 8.46 -0.46 14.14
C GLU A 213 7.44 0.63 13.81
N GLU A 214 7.82 1.63 13.05
CA GLU A 214 6.95 2.73 12.63
C GLU A 214 5.67 2.21 11.94
N TRP A 215 5.80 1.19 11.10
CA TRP A 215 4.68 0.65 10.31
C TRP A 215 3.74 -0.22 11.14
N VAL A 216 4.27 -0.91 12.14
CA VAL A 216 3.44 -1.62 13.14
C VAL A 216 2.72 -0.62 14.02
N ALA A 217 3.44 0.38 14.55
CA ALA A 217 2.89 1.40 15.43
C ALA A 217 1.75 2.21 14.79
N LEU A 218 1.84 2.50 13.49
CA LEU A 218 0.79 3.17 12.72
C LEU A 218 -0.52 2.35 12.72
N GLN A 219 -0.45 1.08 12.35
CA GLN A 219 -1.60 0.19 12.30
C GLN A 219 -2.18 -0.06 13.71
N ALA A 220 -1.31 -0.34 14.68
CA ALA A 220 -1.69 -0.56 16.06
C ALA A 220 -2.31 0.69 16.71
N GLY A 221 -1.86 1.89 16.32
CA GLY A 221 -2.42 3.14 16.79
C GLY A 221 -3.86 3.38 16.36
N TRP A 222 -4.27 2.87 15.20
CA TRP A 222 -5.67 2.89 14.78
C TRP A 222 -6.57 2.01 15.66
N ILE A 223 -6.07 0.87 16.15
CA ILE A 223 -6.84 -0.02 17.04
C ILE A 223 -7.27 0.70 18.32
N LEU A 224 -6.50 1.70 18.77
CA LEU A 224 -6.82 2.51 19.94
C LEU A 224 -7.91 3.57 19.68
N ASN A 225 -8.35 3.73 18.43
CA ASN A 225 -9.38 4.69 18.04
C ASN A 225 -10.77 4.06 18.14
N SER A 226 -11.75 4.79 18.71
CA SER A 226 -13.15 4.33 18.78
C SER A 226 -13.79 4.08 17.42
N ASP A 227 -13.30 4.73 16.36
CA ASP A 227 -13.75 4.56 14.98
C ASP A 227 -12.99 3.47 14.23
N TYR A 228 -12.11 2.71 14.90
CA TYR A 228 -11.38 1.59 14.31
C TYR A 228 -12.29 0.57 13.56
N PRO A 229 -13.53 0.30 14.00
CA PRO A 229 -14.43 -0.56 13.24
C PRO A 229 -14.61 -0.15 11.77
N ARG A 230 -14.46 1.13 11.42
CA ARG A 230 -14.51 1.61 10.03
C ARG A 230 -13.26 1.19 9.25
N ILE A 231 -12.09 1.30 9.86
CA ILE A 231 -10.83 0.82 9.27
C ILE A 231 -10.89 -0.70 9.06
N ALA A 232 -11.34 -1.43 10.06
CA ALA A 232 -11.50 -2.88 10.00
C ALA A 232 -12.47 -3.31 8.89
N TRP A 233 -13.55 -2.53 8.69
CA TRP A 233 -14.51 -2.79 7.61
C TRP A 233 -13.90 -2.56 6.22
N ASP A 234 -13.24 -1.42 6.01
CA ASP A 234 -12.53 -1.13 4.75
C ASP A 234 -11.43 -2.18 4.48
N ALA A 235 -10.74 -2.63 5.52
CA ALA A 235 -9.75 -3.69 5.43
C ALA A 235 -10.38 -5.03 4.99
N ALA A 236 -11.54 -5.40 5.54
CA ALA A 236 -12.27 -6.60 5.16
C ALA A 236 -12.77 -6.56 3.71
N LEU A 237 -13.34 -5.43 3.27
CA LEU A 237 -13.77 -5.21 1.89
C LEU A 237 -12.61 -5.31 0.90
N THR A 238 -11.44 -4.78 1.28
CA THR A 238 -10.24 -4.86 0.42
C THR A 238 -9.63 -6.25 0.40
N PHE A 239 -9.78 -7.07 1.44
CA PHE A 239 -9.44 -8.50 1.38
C PHE A 239 -10.31 -9.24 0.37
N ASP A 240 -11.62 -9.00 0.38
CA ASP A 240 -12.54 -9.60 -0.59
C ASP A 240 -12.20 -9.15 -2.02
N MET A 241 -11.93 -7.86 -2.24
CA MET A 241 -11.45 -7.34 -3.52
C MET A 241 -10.20 -8.08 -4.02
N ILE A 242 -9.17 -8.21 -3.16
CA ILE A 242 -7.91 -8.88 -3.49
C ILE A 242 -8.18 -10.35 -3.86
N PHE A 243 -8.99 -11.05 -3.07
CA PHE A 243 -9.29 -12.45 -3.28
C PHE A 243 -10.12 -12.71 -4.55
N THR A 244 -11.12 -11.88 -4.80
CA THR A 244 -12.12 -12.13 -5.87
C THR A 244 -11.74 -11.55 -7.23
N GLN A 245 -10.75 -10.62 -7.29
CA GLN A 245 -10.38 -9.89 -8.51
C GLN A 245 -8.91 -10.13 -8.92
N PRO A 246 -8.52 -11.36 -9.24
CA PRO A 246 -7.16 -11.66 -9.69
C PRO A 246 -6.86 -10.94 -11.02
N VAL A 247 -5.64 -10.41 -11.14
CA VAL A 247 -5.14 -9.74 -12.36
C VAL A 247 -4.24 -10.63 -13.20
N LEU A 248 -3.78 -11.75 -12.65
CA LEU A 248 -2.75 -12.62 -13.24
C LEU A 248 -3.14 -13.23 -14.60
N TYR A 249 -4.43 -13.38 -14.87
CA TYR A 249 -4.94 -13.91 -16.13
C TYR A 249 -4.82 -12.94 -17.30
N GLU A 250 -4.56 -11.68 -17.01
CA GLU A 250 -4.49 -10.60 -17.99
C GLU A 250 -3.07 -10.08 -18.23
N PHE A 251 -2.05 -10.68 -17.59
CA PHE A 251 -0.65 -10.26 -17.73
C PHE A 251 -0.17 -10.20 -19.19
N GLY A 252 -0.64 -11.12 -20.04
CA GLY A 252 -0.32 -11.12 -21.47
C GLY A 252 -0.87 -9.93 -22.26
N ASN A 253 -1.79 -9.16 -21.67
CA ASN A 253 -2.41 -7.97 -22.30
C ASN A 253 -1.69 -6.66 -21.94
N ILE A 254 -0.70 -6.68 -21.04
CA ILE A 254 0.08 -5.49 -20.67
C ILE A 254 0.87 -5.03 -21.90
N LYS A 255 0.80 -3.73 -22.22
CA LYS A 255 1.38 -3.14 -23.45
C LYS A 255 2.67 -2.35 -23.19
N CYS A 256 2.86 -1.87 -21.96
CA CYS A 256 4.03 -1.06 -21.62
C CYS A 256 5.23 -1.90 -21.19
N PRO A 257 6.46 -1.40 -21.32
CA PRO A 257 7.63 -2.02 -20.71
C PRO A 257 7.42 -2.25 -19.22
N THR A 258 7.69 -3.46 -18.75
CA THR A 258 7.43 -3.86 -17.37
C THR A 258 8.69 -4.35 -16.67
N LEU A 259 8.89 -3.93 -15.43
CA LEU A 259 9.94 -4.42 -14.52
C LEU A 259 9.29 -5.07 -13.30
N LEU A 260 9.70 -6.29 -12.99
CA LEU A 260 9.44 -6.93 -11.71
C LEU A 260 10.68 -6.79 -10.83
N ILE A 261 10.50 -6.27 -9.60
CA ILE A 261 11.52 -6.25 -8.55
C ILE A 261 11.02 -7.18 -7.45
N ILE A 262 11.68 -8.30 -7.25
CA ILE A 262 11.22 -9.38 -6.39
C ILE A 262 12.24 -9.69 -5.31
N GLY A 263 11.88 -9.44 -4.06
CA GLY A 263 12.60 -9.96 -2.89
C GLY A 263 12.33 -11.46 -2.76
N THR A 264 13.39 -12.26 -2.88
CA THR A 264 13.27 -13.74 -3.02
C THR A 264 12.84 -14.45 -1.73
N ARG A 265 12.92 -13.75 -0.57
CA ARG A 265 12.53 -14.26 0.75
C ARG A 265 11.07 -13.99 1.10
N ASP A 266 10.36 -13.20 0.30
CA ASP A 266 8.94 -12.90 0.52
C ASP A 266 8.08 -14.17 0.52
N LYS A 267 7.19 -14.25 1.50
CA LYS A 267 6.26 -15.38 1.68
C LYS A 267 4.80 -14.92 1.76
N THR A 268 4.54 -13.69 1.37
CA THR A 268 3.19 -13.12 1.47
C THR A 268 2.20 -13.85 0.59
N ALA A 269 1.17 -14.41 1.18
CA ALA A 269 0.03 -14.99 0.47
C ALA A 269 -1.22 -14.90 1.33
N LEU A 270 -2.36 -14.60 0.69
CA LEU A 270 -3.64 -14.46 1.37
C LEU A 270 -4.21 -15.83 1.72
N GLY A 271 -4.69 -15.99 2.96
CA GLY A 271 -5.44 -17.17 3.38
C GLY A 271 -4.62 -18.40 3.77
N LYS A 272 -3.29 -18.29 3.94
CA LYS A 272 -2.43 -19.40 4.41
C LYS A 272 -2.96 -20.10 5.65
N GLN A 273 -3.55 -19.35 6.58
CA GLN A 273 -4.10 -19.88 7.83
C GLN A 273 -5.39 -20.72 7.64
N LEU A 274 -5.96 -20.72 6.43
CA LEU A 274 -7.20 -21.42 6.10
C LEU A 274 -6.98 -22.76 5.39
N VAL A 275 -5.73 -23.11 5.14
CA VAL A 275 -5.35 -24.34 4.42
C VAL A 275 -4.42 -25.21 5.25
N SER A 276 -4.19 -26.44 4.80
CA SER A 276 -3.21 -27.32 5.48
C SER A 276 -1.79 -26.76 5.38
N ASN A 277 -0.92 -27.15 6.32
CA ASN A 277 0.49 -26.77 6.31
C ASN A 277 1.18 -27.15 4.99
N GLU A 278 0.80 -28.27 4.39
CA GLU A 278 1.33 -28.73 3.09
C GLU A 278 1.00 -27.73 1.97
N ILE A 279 -0.25 -27.24 1.91
CA ILE A 279 -0.67 -26.25 0.92
C ILE A 279 -0.02 -24.90 1.24
N ALA A 280 -0.08 -24.45 2.51
CA ALA A 280 0.48 -23.18 2.94
C ALA A 280 1.98 -23.04 2.63
N SER A 281 2.75 -24.14 2.73
CA SER A 281 4.19 -24.14 2.44
C SER A 281 4.52 -23.94 0.96
N LYS A 282 3.56 -24.17 0.05
CA LYS A 282 3.69 -23.98 -1.38
C LYS A 282 3.24 -22.59 -1.85
N MET A 283 2.49 -21.87 -1.01
CA MET A 283 1.96 -20.55 -1.33
C MET A 283 3.00 -19.45 -1.05
N GLY A 284 3.00 -18.41 -1.89
CA GLY A 284 3.88 -17.25 -1.72
C GLY A 284 5.36 -17.58 -1.95
N ASN A 285 5.67 -18.49 -2.86
CA ASN A 285 7.06 -18.74 -3.30
C ASN A 285 7.48 -17.70 -4.33
N TYR A 286 7.86 -16.51 -3.88
CA TYR A 286 8.16 -15.37 -4.76
C TYR A 286 9.33 -15.61 -5.71
N LYS A 287 10.29 -16.44 -5.34
CA LYS A 287 11.40 -16.83 -6.21
C LYS A 287 10.91 -17.49 -7.51
N ASP A 288 9.89 -18.35 -7.42
CA ASP A 288 9.28 -18.98 -8.58
C ASP A 288 8.20 -18.10 -9.20
N LEU A 289 7.36 -17.45 -8.37
CA LEU A 289 6.28 -16.59 -8.82
C LEU A 289 6.78 -15.40 -9.65
N GLY A 290 7.92 -14.81 -9.29
CA GLY A 290 8.56 -13.75 -10.07
C GLY A 290 8.90 -14.20 -11.49
N LYS A 291 9.53 -15.36 -11.65
CA LYS A 291 9.90 -15.95 -12.95
C LYS A 291 8.68 -16.30 -13.78
N ILE A 292 7.69 -16.94 -13.16
CA ILE A 292 6.43 -17.31 -13.82
C ILE A 292 5.71 -16.06 -14.32
N THR A 293 5.64 -15.01 -13.50
CA THR A 293 4.98 -13.76 -13.86
C THR A 293 5.73 -13.05 -14.98
N ALA A 294 7.05 -12.92 -14.88
CA ALA A 294 7.86 -12.32 -15.94
C ALA A 294 7.68 -13.02 -17.29
N SER A 295 7.55 -14.35 -17.28
CA SER A 295 7.30 -15.11 -18.52
C SER A 295 5.93 -14.86 -19.15
N LYS A 296 4.94 -14.39 -18.36
CA LYS A 296 3.58 -14.11 -18.82
C LYS A 296 3.38 -12.68 -19.33
N ILE A 297 4.25 -11.74 -18.93
CA ILE A 297 4.17 -10.34 -19.34
C ILE A 297 5.11 -10.12 -20.53
N PRO A 298 4.60 -9.66 -21.69
CA PRO A 298 5.44 -9.48 -22.89
C PRO A 298 6.62 -8.53 -22.64
N GLY A 299 7.85 -9.02 -22.85
CA GLY A 299 9.06 -8.20 -22.71
C GLY A 299 9.40 -7.75 -21.29
N ALA A 300 8.79 -8.35 -20.26
CA ALA A 300 9.10 -8.00 -18.89
C ALA A 300 10.55 -8.32 -18.51
N LYS A 301 11.13 -7.43 -17.69
CA LYS A 301 12.40 -7.65 -17.01
C LYS A 301 12.14 -8.10 -15.59
N LEU A 302 12.97 -9.01 -15.08
CA LEU A 302 12.95 -9.47 -13.70
C LEU A 302 14.27 -9.13 -13.03
N VAL A 303 14.23 -8.49 -11.88
CA VAL A 303 15.35 -8.34 -10.95
C VAL A 303 14.98 -9.04 -9.65
N GLU A 304 15.76 -10.05 -9.29
CA GLU A 304 15.62 -10.77 -8.02
C GLU A 304 16.58 -10.17 -7.00
N LEU A 305 16.05 -9.71 -5.86
CA LEU A 305 16.82 -9.23 -4.73
C LEU A 305 16.96 -10.36 -3.71
N GLU A 306 18.12 -11.01 -3.71
CA GLU A 306 18.37 -12.15 -2.84
C GLU A 306 18.33 -11.78 -1.37
N ASN A 307 17.70 -12.63 -0.54
CA ASN A 307 17.50 -12.42 0.89
C ASN A 307 16.72 -11.16 1.28
N VAL A 308 15.92 -10.62 0.37
CA VAL A 308 15.03 -9.48 0.64
C VAL A 308 13.60 -10.00 0.77
N GLY A 309 12.86 -9.46 1.73
CA GLY A 309 11.46 -9.83 1.98
C GLY A 309 10.46 -9.03 1.17
N HIS A 310 9.30 -8.75 1.78
CA HIS A 310 8.15 -8.15 1.10
C HIS A 310 8.32 -6.68 0.74
N LEU A 311 9.19 -5.93 1.43
CA LEU A 311 9.35 -4.48 1.27
C LEU A 311 10.79 -4.11 0.80
N PRO A 312 11.17 -4.40 -0.46
CA PRO A 312 12.50 -4.08 -0.97
C PRO A 312 12.92 -2.62 -0.77
N HIS A 313 12.01 -1.66 -1.03
CA HIS A 313 12.26 -0.23 -0.86
C HIS A 313 12.52 0.22 0.60
N ILE A 314 12.26 -0.66 1.59
CA ILE A 314 12.56 -0.43 3.02
C ILE A 314 13.72 -1.30 3.46
N GLU A 315 13.70 -2.59 3.10
CA GLU A 315 14.64 -3.57 3.62
C GLU A 315 16.02 -3.50 2.95
N ASN A 316 16.04 -3.24 1.63
CA ASN A 316 17.25 -3.13 0.80
C ASN A 316 17.09 -2.02 -0.23
N PHE A 317 17.08 -0.78 0.27
CA PHE A 317 16.83 0.40 -0.56
C PHE A 317 17.83 0.55 -1.71
N ASP A 318 19.11 0.29 -1.47
CA ASP A 318 20.16 0.44 -2.50
C ASP A 318 19.92 -0.54 -3.65
N GLY A 319 19.69 -1.84 -3.36
CA GLY A 319 19.39 -2.83 -4.39
C GLY A 319 18.08 -2.54 -5.13
N PHE A 320 17.06 -2.02 -4.43
CA PHE A 320 15.81 -1.58 -5.05
C PHE A 320 16.06 -0.42 -6.04
N ILE A 321 16.83 0.58 -5.66
CA ILE A 321 17.14 1.75 -6.50
C ILE A 321 18.05 1.38 -7.68
N GLU A 322 19.02 0.49 -7.47
CA GLU A 322 19.87 -0.04 -8.54
C GLU A 322 19.07 -0.79 -9.61
N ALA A 323 17.98 -1.46 -9.22
CA ALA A 323 17.05 -2.09 -10.15
C ALA A 323 16.14 -1.06 -10.86
N LEU A 324 15.62 -0.08 -10.10
CA LEU A 324 14.60 0.86 -10.55
C LEU A 324 15.14 1.91 -11.51
N ILE A 325 16.18 2.67 -11.10
CA ILE A 325 16.63 3.88 -11.80
C ILE A 325 17.08 3.61 -13.24
N PRO A 326 17.89 2.57 -13.53
CA PRO A 326 18.25 2.27 -14.92
C PRO A 326 17.03 2.00 -15.81
N PHE A 327 16.01 1.32 -15.26
CA PHE A 327 14.82 0.99 -16.02
C PHE A 327 13.96 2.23 -16.35
N ILE A 328 13.78 3.14 -15.41
CA ILE A 328 12.90 4.30 -15.61
C ILE A 328 13.56 5.44 -16.41
N ASN A 329 14.89 5.50 -16.47
CA ASN A 329 15.62 6.52 -17.21
C ASN A 329 15.67 6.26 -18.73
N TYR A 330 15.65 5.01 -19.15
CA TYR A 330 15.60 4.62 -20.57
C TYR A 330 14.15 4.64 -21.09
#